data_e618b3c6f8abbbfd94d7941e2c9350ab
#
_entry.id   e618b3c6f8abbbfd94d7941e2c9350ab
#
_cell.length_a   1.000
_cell.length_b   1.000
_cell.length_c   1.000
_cell.angle_alpha   90.00
_cell.angle_beta   90.00
_cell.angle_gamma   90.00
#
_symmetry.space_group_name_H-M   'P 1'
#
loop_
_entity.id
_entity.type
_entity.pdbx_description
1 polymer ?
#
loop_
_entity_poly.entity_id
_entity_poly.type
_entity_poly.pdbx_seq_one_letter_code
_entity_poly.pdbx_strand_id
1 'polypeptide(L)'
;MGLGHEEGFGAQCLKCKDKCEGFELHFWRKICRNCKCGQEEHDIPTSNEDDRKVGKLFEDTKYTTLIAKLKSDGIPMYKRNVMILTNPVTAKKNVSINTVTYEWAPPVQNQTLARHYMQMLPKEKQPVAGSEGAQYRKKQLAKQLPAHDQDPSKCHELTPNEVKQMEQFVKKYKTEALGVGDVKLPSEVEGKAGEKDILSNGEKGTSTTVGAMEDQAGQKGTQYFCFRCNQNMKEGDPAVYAERAGYDKLWHPACFVCCTCSELLVDMIYFWKNGKLYCGRHYCDSEKPRCAGCDELIFNNEYTQAEGQNWHLKHFCCFDCDCVLAGEIYVMVNEKPICKPCYVKNHAVVCQGCHNAIDPEVQRVSYNNFNWHATTECFLCSCCSKCLIGQKFMPVEGMVFCSVECKKKMMS
;
A
#
# COMPACT_ATOMS: atom_id res chain seq x y z
N MET A 1 27.03 14.07 6.53
CA MET A 1 25.65 13.80 6.16
C MET A 1 25.69 12.66 5.15
N GLY A 2 25.52 11.42 5.59
CA GLY A 2 25.45 10.24 4.72
C GLY A 2 24.14 10.33 3.95
N LEU A 3 24.24 10.61 2.66
CA LEU A 3 23.12 10.53 1.74
C LEU A 3 22.67 9.07 1.70
N GLY A 4 21.38 8.79 1.78
CA GLY A 4 20.80 7.44 1.72
C GLY A 4 21.08 6.67 0.41
N HIS A 5 22.15 7.03 -0.29
CA HIS A 5 22.65 6.38 -1.50
C HIS A 5 23.40 5.06 -1.22
N GLU A 6 23.74 4.77 0.04
CA GLU A 6 24.55 3.59 0.38
C GLU A 6 23.70 2.36 0.75
N GLU A 7 22.42 2.54 1.14
CA GLU A 7 21.60 1.40 1.54
C GLU A 7 21.07 0.63 0.32
N GLY A 8 21.53 -0.60 0.19
CA GLY A 8 21.08 -1.50 -0.88
C GLY A 8 21.73 -1.27 -2.23
N PHE A 9 22.76 -0.40 -2.34
CA PHE A 9 23.47 -0.19 -3.61
C PHE A 9 23.96 -1.51 -4.19
N GLY A 10 23.69 -1.72 -5.49
CA GLY A 10 24.04 -2.94 -6.21
C GLY A 10 23.11 -4.14 -5.98
N ALA A 11 22.06 -4.02 -5.12
CA ALA A 11 21.12 -5.09 -4.88
C ALA A 11 20.37 -5.50 -6.16
N GLN A 12 20.21 -6.82 -6.39
CA GLN A 12 19.55 -7.36 -7.56
C GLN A 12 18.04 -7.00 -7.56
N CYS A 13 17.54 -6.62 -8.72
CA CYS A 13 16.11 -6.38 -8.91
C CYS A 13 15.35 -7.71 -9.06
N LEU A 14 14.45 -8.01 -8.15
CA LEU A 14 13.64 -9.24 -8.17
C LEU A 14 12.63 -9.25 -9.33
N LYS A 15 12.20 -8.06 -9.79
CA LYS A 15 11.24 -7.89 -10.89
C LYS A 15 11.91 -7.90 -12.26
N CYS A 16 12.97 -7.11 -12.44
CA CYS A 16 13.65 -6.95 -13.73
C CYS A 16 14.77 -7.97 -13.98
N LYS A 17 15.23 -8.64 -12.92
CA LYS A 17 16.33 -9.61 -12.93
C LYS A 17 17.58 -9.01 -13.61
N ASP A 18 18.15 -9.72 -14.59
CA ASP A 18 19.38 -9.33 -15.29
C ASP A 18 19.28 -8.05 -16.16
N LYS A 19 18.07 -7.48 -16.28
CA LYS A 19 17.87 -6.20 -16.98
C LYS A 19 18.19 -4.98 -16.12
N CYS A 20 18.46 -5.16 -14.84
CA CYS A 20 18.86 -4.11 -13.93
C CYS A 20 20.30 -4.35 -13.48
N GLU A 21 21.16 -3.37 -13.65
CA GLU A 21 22.59 -3.40 -13.24
C GLU A 21 22.77 -3.42 -11.71
N GLY A 22 21.69 -3.36 -10.95
CA GLY A 22 21.66 -3.29 -9.50
C GLY A 22 20.92 -2.05 -9.01
N PHE A 23 20.54 -2.08 -7.72
CA PHE A 23 19.83 -0.95 -7.12
C PHE A 23 20.75 0.26 -6.98
N GLU A 24 20.33 1.38 -7.53
CA GLU A 24 20.90 2.70 -7.30
C GLU A 24 19.75 3.67 -7.07
N LEU A 25 19.64 4.25 -5.87
CA LEU A 25 18.55 5.16 -5.55
C LEU A 25 18.67 6.44 -6.40
N HIS A 26 17.56 6.80 -7.06
CA HIS A 26 17.49 8.08 -7.77
C HIS A 26 17.60 9.24 -6.77
N PHE A 27 18.25 10.33 -7.16
CA PHE A 27 18.62 11.42 -6.25
C PHE A 27 17.42 12.13 -5.58
N TRP A 28 16.22 12.08 -6.15
CA TRP A 28 15.01 12.65 -5.54
C TRP A 28 13.75 11.75 -5.66
N ARG A 29 13.68 10.83 -6.63
CA ARG A 29 12.61 9.84 -6.70
C ARG A 29 12.91 8.69 -5.73
N LYS A 30 11.89 8.08 -5.17
CA LYS A 30 12.06 6.91 -4.28
C LYS A 30 12.11 5.59 -5.05
N ILE A 31 12.79 5.57 -6.19
CA ILE A 31 12.89 4.43 -7.11
C ILE A 31 14.33 4.19 -7.54
N CYS A 32 14.60 3.00 -8.05
CA CYS A 32 15.90 2.68 -8.66
C CYS A 32 16.15 3.55 -9.90
N ARG A 33 17.33 4.13 -10.01
CA ARG A 33 17.76 4.93 -11.17
C ARG A 33 17.85 4.08 -12.44
N ASN A 34 18.34 2.82 -12.32
CA ASN A 34 18.61 1.95 -13.45
C ASN A 34 17.33 1.36 -14.06
N CYS A 35 16.46 0.74 -13.24
CA CYS A 35 15.28 0.05 -13.74
C CYS A 35 13.95 0.74 -13.42
N LYS A 36 13.97 1.84 -12.68
CA LYS A 36 12.78 2.60 -12.24
C LYS A 36 11.80 1.80 -11.36
N CYS A 37 12.20 0.64 -10.85
CA CYS A 37 11.42 -0.13 -9.85
C CYS A 37 11.60 0.45 -8.45
N GLY A 38 10.63 0.22 -7.56
CA GLY A 38 10.72 0.61 -6.17
C GLY A 38 11.84 -0.12 -5.42
N GLN A 39 12.23 0.42 -4.27
CA GLN A 39 13.23 -0.19 -3.39
C GLN A 39 12.79 -1.58 -2.91
N GLU A 40 11.50 -1.77 -2.66
CA GLU A 40 10.88 -3.01 -2.21
C GLU A 40 10.93 -4.15 -3.25
N GLU A 41 11.23 -3.83 -4.51
CA GLU A 41 11.39 -4.81 -5.60
C GLU A 41 12.86 -5.25 -5.79
N HIS A 42 13.76 -4.85 -4.88
CA HIS A 42 15.16 -5.23 -4.89
C HIS A 42 15.51 -6.09 -3.68
N ASP A 43 16.45 -7.00 -3.84
CA ASP A 43 16.94 -7.88 -2.76
C ASP A 43 17.88 -7.13 -1.81
N ILE A 44 17.32 -6.12 -1.16
CA ILE A 44 18.07 -5.30 -0.19
C ILE A 44 18.00 -6.01 1.16
N PRO A 45 19.16 -6.34 1.76
CA PRO A 45 19.19 -6.93 3.10
C PRO A 45 18.45 -6.03 4.09
N THR A 46 17.50 -6.58 4.80
CA THR A 46 16.78 -5.84 5.85
C THR A 46 17.80 -5.47 6.93
N SER A 47 18.13 -4.20 6.99
CA SER A 47 18.77 -3.62 8.15
C SER A 47 17.78 -3.55 9.32
N ASN A 48 18.27 -3.37 10.56
CA ASN A 48 17.43 -3.10 11.74
C ASN A 48 16.61 -1.80 11.63
N GLU A 49 16.49 -1.23 10.42
CA GLU A 49 15.81 0.04 10.15
C GLU A 49 14.29 -0.09 10.16
N ASP A 50 13.72 -1.23 9.76
CA ASP A 50 12.26 -1.40 9.79
C ASP A 50 11.74 -1.38 11.22
N ASP A 51 12.49 -1.97 12.14
CA ASP A 51 12.20 -1.92 13.58
C ASP A 51 12.40 -0.50 14.14
N ARG A 52 13.37 0.25 13.63
CA ARG A 52 13.59 1.66 13.97
C ARG A 52 12.49 2.57 13.43
N LYS A 53 12.01 2.35 12.21
CA LYS A 53 10.90 3.11 11.60
C LYS A 53 9.64 2.98 12.42
N VAL A 54 9.26 1.74 12.78
CA VAL A 54 8.10 1.48 13.64
C VAL A 54 8.31 2.06 15.05
N GLY A 55 9.52 1.94 15.61
CA GLY A 55 9.89 2.53 16.91
C GLY A 55 9.73 4.05 16.91
N LYS A 56 10.21 4.72 15.87
CA LYS A 56 10.11 6.19 15.72
C LYS A 56 8.65 6.66 15.57
N LEU A 57 7.80 5.86 14.91
CA LEU A 57 6.37 6.16 14.79
C LEU A 57 5.70 6.27 16.16
N PHE A 58 6.12 5.45 17.12
CA PHE A 58 5.54 5.41 18.46
C PHE A 58 6.28 6.25 19.51
N GLU A 59 7.42 6.88 19.15
CA GLU A 59 8.08 7.86 20.00
C GLU A 59 7.10 8.95 20.44
N ASP A 60 7.17 9.36 21.71
CA ASP A 60 6.31 10.38 22.29
C ASP A 60 4.80 10.08 22.23
N THR A 61 4.43 8.82 22.10
CA THR A 61 3.04 8.38 22.16
C THR A 61 2.77 7.55 23.42
N LYS A 62 1.50 7.39 23.79
CA LYS A 62 1.08 6.46 24.86
C LYS A 62 1.51 5.01 24.63
N TYR A 63 1.81 4.65 23.37
CA TYR A 63 2.27 3.31 22.97
C TYR A 63 3.75 3.06 23.26
N THR A 64 4.55 4.09 23.54
CA THR A 64 5.96 3.96 23.93
C THR A 64 6.10 3.08 25.18
N THR A 65 5.20 3.26 26.15
CA THR A 65 5.20 2.44 27.38
C THR A 65 4.78 1.00 27.10
N LEU A 66 3.83 0.78 26.20
CA LEU A 66 3.41 -0.56 25.77
C LEU A 66 4.57 -1.30 25.10
N ILE A 67 5.28 -0.64 24.20
CA ILE A 67 6.46 -1.19 23.50
C ILE A 67 7.60 -1.47 24.49
N ALA A 68 7.87 -0.56 25.43
CA ALA A 68 8.87 -0.74 26.47
C ALA A 68 8.53 -1.92 27.40
N LYS A 69 7.28 -2.04 27.81
CA LYS A 69 6.77 -3.11 28.66
C LYS A 69 6.84 -4.47 28.00
N LEU A 70 6.50 -4.55 26.71
CA LEU A 70 6.63 -5.76 25.91
C LEU A 70 8.11 -6.19 25.73
N LYS A 71 9.05 -5.22 25.74
CA LYS A 71 10.48 -5.50 25.73
C LYS A 71 10.98 -6.05 27.10
N SER A 72 10.45 -5.53 28.21
CA SER A 72 10.85 -5.93 29.59
C SER A 72 10.29 -7.29 29.97
N ASP A 73 9.08 -7.64 29.52
CA ASP A 73 8.42 -8.92 29.85
C ASP A 73 8.93 -10.11 29.02
N GLY A 74 10.05 -9.92 28.29
CA GLY A 74 10.68 -10.99 27.52
C GLY A 74 9.90 -11.41 26.26
N ILE A 75 8.84 -10.68 25.90
CA ILE A 75 8.13 -10.85 24.64
C ILE A 75 8.90 -10.07 23.58
N PRO A 76 9.63 -10.74 22.67
CA PRO A 76 10.48 -10.06 21.69
C PRO A 76 9.64 -9.48 20.54
N MET A 77 8.94 -8.36 20.79
CA MET A 77 8.19 -7.69 19.70
C MET A 77 9.08 -6.99 18.67
N TYR A 78 10.33 -6.66 19.03
CA TYR A 78 11.24 -5.88 18.18
C TYR A 78 12.73 -6.30 18.28
N LYS A 79 13.01 -7.50 18.74
CA LYS A 79 14.34 -8.12 18.58
C LYS A 79 14.20 -9.32 17.67
N ARG A 80 14.70 -9.20 16.41
CA ARG A 80 14.72 -10.30 15.45
C ARG A 80 13.67 -11.39 15.72
N ASN A 81 12.46 -11.06 15.73
CA ASN A 81 11.34 -11.51 14.98
C ASN A 81 11.09 -13.02 14.93
N VAL A 82 11.27 -13.74 16.01
CA VAL A 82 10.90 -15.14 15.99
C VAL A 82 10.01 -15.38 17.19
N MET A 83 8.69 -15.25 16.99
CA MET A 83 7.74 -15.79 17.94
C MET A 83 7.53 -17.25 17.59
N ILE A 84 8.01 -18.14 18.46
CA ILE A 84 7.78 -19.58 18.34
C ILE A 84 6.47 -19.89 19.02
N LEU A 85 5.43 -20.17 18.23
CA LEU A 85 4.16 -20.69 18.74
C LEU A 85 4.21 -22.21 18.66
N THR A 86 4.45 -22.86 19.79
CA THR A 86 4.36 -24.31 19.90
C THR A 86 2.91 -24.76 19.97
N ASN A 87 2.53 -25.78 19.19
CA ASN A 87 1.24 -26.45 19.41
C ASN A 87 1.33 -27.22 20.75
N PRO A 88 0.48 -26.95 21.74
CA PRO A 88 0.37 -27.82 22.88
C PRO A 88 -0.29 -29.13 22.42
N VAL A 89 0.53 -30.10 22.06
CA VAL A 89 0.04 -31.46 21.88
C VAL A 89 0.11 -32.11 23.25
N THR A 90 -1.03 -32.54 23.77
CA THR A 90 -1.14 -33.43 24.92
C THR A 90 -0.13 -34.56 24.77
N ALA A 91 0.76 -34.68 25.75
CA ALA A 91 1.90 -35.59 25.74
C ALA A 91 1.44 -37.06 25.56
N LYS A 92 1.42 -37.53 24.32
CA LYS A 92 1.60 -38.95 24.00
C LYS A 92 3.02 -39.05 23.41
N LYS A 93 3.82 -39.93 24.01
CA LYS A 93 5.19 -40.26 23.59
C LYS A 93 5.23 -40.44 22.06
N ASN A 94 6.12 -39.72 21.36
CA ASN A 94 6.41 -39.79 19.93
C ASN A 94 5.55 -38.94 18.99
N VAL A 95 5.24 -37.69 19.33
CA VAL A 95 4.69 -36.73 18.34
C VAL A 95 5.73 -35.65 18.08
N SER A 96 6.10 -35.48 16.79
CA SER A 96 6.94 -34.37 16.38
C SER A 96 6.24 -33.04 16.67
N ILE A 97 6.85 -32.21 17.47
CA ILE A 97 6.34 -30.86 17.80
C ILE A 97 6.56 -30.00 16.55
N ASN A 98 5.50 -29.74 15.80
CA ASN A 98 5.56 -28.78 14.69
C ASN A 98 5.57 -27.36 15.26
N THR A 99 6.74 -26.75 15.31
CA THR A 99 6.90 -25.34 15.65
C THR A 99 6.80 -24.50 14.40
N VAL A 100 5.94 -23.47 14.42
CA VAL A 100 5.86 -22.46 13.36
C VAL A 100 6.48 -21.18 13.90
N THR A 101 7.44 -20.63 13.18
CA THR A 101 8.09 -19.38 13.50
C THR A 101 7.47 -18.25 12.68
N TYR A 102 7.01 -17.21 13.35
CA TYR A 102 6.45 -16.02 12.72
C TYR A 102 7.41 -14.84 12.87
N GLU A 103 7.52 -13.99 11.84
CA GLU A 103 8.28 -12.74 11.94
C GLU A 103 7.55 -11.66 12.75
N TRP A 104 6.24 -11.80 12.87
CA TRP A 104 5.39 -10.95 13.69
C TRP A 104 4.16 -11.72 14.17
N ALA A 105 3.68 -11.39 15.36
CA ALA A 105 2.39 -11.84 15.89
C ALA A 105 1.80 -10.75 16.79
N PRO A 106 0.47 -10.77 17.03
CA PRO A 106 -0.16 -9.76 17.87
C PRO A 106 0.43 -9.76 19.29
N PRO A 107 0.62 -8.56 19.89
CA PRO A 107 1.24 -8.39 21.20
C PRO A 107 0.26 -8.74 22.33
N VAL A 108 -0.12 -10.00 22.43
CA VAL A 108 -1.01 -10.53 23.49
C VAL A 108 -0.26 -11.52 24.35
N GLN A 109 -0.52 -11.52 25.68
CA GLN A 109 0.11 -12.46 26.59
C GLN A 109 -0.37 -13.91 26.37
N ASN A 110 -1.61 -14.09 25.94
CA ASN A 110 -2.18 -15.40 25.67
C ASN A 110 -1.70 -15.93 24.31
N GLN A 111 -0.73 -16.82 24.32
CA GLN A 111 -0.17 -17.43 23.11
C GLN A 111 -1.19 -18.23 22.30
N THR A 112 -2.22 -18.80 22.94
CA THR A 112 -3.31 -19.50 22.22
C THR A 112 -4.13 -18.51 21.42
N LEU A 113 -4.44 -17.35 22.00
CA LEU A 113 -5.15 -16.26 21.31
C LEU A 113 -4.32 -15.70 20.14
N ALA A 114 -3.01 -15.47 20.35
CA ALA A 114 -2.11 -15.04 19.29
C ALA A 114 -2.08 -16.04 18.12
N ARG A 115 -1.95 -17.34 18.42
CA ARG A 115 -1.95 -18.39 17.41
C ARG A 115 -3.30 -18.45 16.66
N HIS A 116 -4.42 -18.38 17.35
CA HIS A 116 -5.74 -18.39 16.74
C HIS A 116 -5.93 -17.17 15.82
N TYR A 117 -5.48 -15.99 16.26
CA TYR A 117 -5.42 -14.78 15.40
C TYR A 117 -4.65 -15.05 14.10
N MET A 118 -3.44 -15.62 14.20
CA MET A 118 -2.61 -15.91 13.02
C MET A 118 -3.28 -16.91 12.06
N GLN A 119 -3.99 -17.91 12.60
CA GLN A 119 -4.73 -18.90 11.81
C GLN A 119 -5.94 -18.32 11.08
N MET A 120 -6.53 -17.23 11.58
CA MET A 120 -7.63 -16.52 10.92
C MET A 120 -7.18 -15.57 9.79
N LEU A 121 -5.89 -15.32 9.64
CA LEU A 121 -5.35 -14.59 8.49
C LEU A 121 -5.30 -15.49 7.26
N PRO A 122 -5.49 -14.94 6.04
CA PRO A 122 -5.24 -15.67 4.80
C PRO A 122 -3.82 -16.27 4.81
N LYS A 123 -3.68 -17.51 4.38
CA LYS A 123 -2.40 -18.26 4.46
C LYS A 123 -1.24 -17.53 3.79
N GLU A 124 -1.49 -16.94 2.63
CA GLU A 124 -0.53 -16.16 1.85
C GLU A 124 -0.11 -14.84 2.51
N LYS A 125 -0.84 -14.40 3.53
CA LYS A 125 -0.56 -13.18 4.30
C LYS A 125 -0.06 -13.45 5.72
N GLN A 126 0.04 -14.72 6.12
CA GLN A 126 0.60 -15.10 7.42
C GLN A 126 2.13 -14.87 7.39
N PRO A 127 2.70 -14.04 8.27
CA PRO A 127 4.13 -13.70 8.24
C PRO A 127 5.00 -14.82 8.85
N VAL A 128 4.90 -16.02 8.30
CA VAL A 128 5.77 -17.14 8.66
C VAL A 128 7.18 -16.89 8.16
N ALA A 129 8.18 -17.05 8.99
CA ALA A 129 9.57 -16.76 8.65
C ALA A 129 10.01 -17.48 7.36
N GLY A 130 10.55 -16.70 6.42
CA GLY A 130 11.00 -17.19 5.12
C GLY A 130 9.89 -17.48 4.11
N SER A 131 8.63 -17.18 4.42
CA SER A 131 7.48 -17.42 3.52
C SER A 131 7.14 -16.19 2.67
N GLU A 132 6.26 -16.38 1.68
CA GLU A 132 5.66 -15.27 0.90
C GLU A 132 4.89 -14.30 1.81
N GLY A 133 4.26 -14.78 2.88
CA GLY A 133 3.57 -13.93 3.84
C GLY A 133 4.50 -13.01 4.63
N ALA A 134 5.72 -13.44 4.93
CA ALA A 134 6.75 -12.59 5.52
C ALA A 134 7.22 -11.50 4.53
N GLN A 135 7.40 -11.85 3.26
CA GLN A 135 7.72 -10.88 2.20
C GLN A 135 6.56 -9.89 1.98
N TYR A 136 5.32 -10.38 1.98
CA TYR A 136 4.13 -9.53 1.94
C TYR A 136 4.12 -8.52 3.09
N ARG A 137 4.33 -8.96 4.34
CA ARG A 137 4.40 -8.06 5.50
C ARG A 137 5.45 -6.98 5.32
N LYS A 138 6.65 -7.35 4.88
CA LYS A 138 7.76 -6.42 4.61
C LYS A 138 7.40 -5.37 3.55
N LYS A 139 6.78 -5.80 2.45
CA LYS A 139 6.27 -4.89 1.41
C LYS A 139 5.18 -3.96 1.96
N GLN A 140 4.29 -4.48 2.82
CA GLN A 140 3.25 -3.63 3.44
C GLN A 140 3.82 -2.63 4.43
N LEU A 141 4.85 -2.96 5.20
CA LEU A 141 5.55 -1.99 6.07
C LEU A 141 6.08 -0.80 5.26
N ALA A 142 6.77 -1.07 4.16
CA ALA A 142 7.29 -0.02 3.28
C ALA A 142 6.19 0.84 2.64
N LYS A 143 5.10 0.20 2.18
CA LYS A 143 4.00 0.88 1.49
C LYS A 143 3.06 1.63 2.42
N GLN A 144 2.72 1.05 3.57
CA GLN A 144 1.74 1.64 4.48
C GLN A 144 2.33 2.68 5.43
N LEU A 145 3.64 2.59 5.72
CA LEU A 145 4.35 3.45 6.65
C LEU A 145 5.64 4.01 6.03
N PRO A 146 5.56 4.80 4.94
CA PRO A 146 6.73 5.37 4.31
C PRO A 146 7.53 6.22 5.29
N ALA A 147 8.86 6.09 5.30
CA ALA A 147 9.72 6.83 6.21
C ALA A 147 9.64 8.36 5.97
N HIS A 148 9.48 8.76 4.71
CA HIS A 148 9.33 10.16 4.31
C HIS A 148 7.97 10.78 4.66
N ASP A 149 7.00 10.00 5.17
CA ASP A 149 5.76 10.53 5.75
C ASP A 149 5.87 10.79 7.26
N GLN A 150 6.98 10.37 7.88
CA GLN A 150 7.19 10.41 9.32
C GLN A 150 8.39 11.26 9.75
N ASP A 151 9.39 11.40 8.87
CA ASP A 151 10.68 11.99 9.18
C ASP A 151 11.12 12.98 8.09
N PRO A 152 11.20 14.29 8.40
CA PRO A 152 11.68 15.29 7.44
C PRO A 152 13.06 14.98 6.87
N SER A 153 13.93 14.30 7.64
CA SER A 153 15.28 13.94 7.19
C SER A 153 15.31 12.90 6.06
N LYS A 154 14.17 12.24 5.81
CA LYS A 154 13.99 11.26 4.73
C LYS A 154 13.33 11.88 3.50
N CYS A 155 13.01 13.17 3.53
CA CYS A 155 12.49 13.94 2.43
C CYS A 155 13.60 14.64 1.64
N HIS A 156 13.31 14.98 0.38
CA HIS A 156 14.24 15.70 -0.49
C HIS A 156 13.97 17.20 -0.43
N GLU A 157 15.01 17.99 -0.08
CA GLU A 157 15.02 19.45 -0.16
C GLU A 157 13.84 20.21 0.47
N LEU A 158 13.37 19.78 1.66
CA LEU A 158 12.38 20.55 2.40
C LEU A 158 13.00 21.88 2.89
N THR A 159 12.27 22.97 2.72
CA THR A 159 12.62 24.25 3.33
C THR A 159 12.41 24.18 4.86
N PRO A 160 13.07 25.06 5.66
CA PRO A 160 12.87 25.09 7.14
C PRO A 160 11.40 25.25 7.55
N ASN A 161 10.59 25.95 6.75
CA ASN A 161 9.16 26.12 7.01
C ASN A 161 8.38 24.81 6.75
N GLU A 162 8.68 24.11 5.67
CA GLU A 162 8.06 22.81 5.36
C GLU A 162 8.46 21.74 6.37
N VAL A 163 9.70 21.72 6.85
CA VAL A 163 10.14 20.84 7.96
C VAL A 163 9.27 21.08 9.19
N LYS A 164 9.11 22.36 9.60
CA LYS A 164 8.27 22.70 10.77
C LYS A 164 6.81 22.30 10.57
N GLN A 165 6.24 22.52 9.38
CA GLN A 165 4.86 22.10 9.07
C GLN A 165 4.72 20.57 9.11
N MET A 166 5.69 19.84 8.58
CA MET A 166 5.70 18.38 8.63
C MET A 166 5.79 17.86 10.07
N GLU A 167 6.68 18.40 10.89
CA GLU A 167 6.79 18.03 12.32
C GLU A 167 5.48 18.26 13.08
N GLN A 168 4.80 19.39 12.84
CA GLN A 168 3.50 19.67 13.41
C GLN A 168 2.43 18.68 12.94
N PHE A 169 2.43 18.34 11.66
CA PHE A 169 1.53 17.36 11.08
C PHE A 169 1.74 15.96 11.67
N VAL A 170 3.01 15.52 11.77
CA VAL A 170 3.39 14.24 12.39
C VAL A 170 2.94 14.20 13.86
N LYS A 171 3.20 15.24 14.63
CA LYS A 171 2.76 15.35 16.02
C LYS A 171 1.24 15.26 16.16
N LYS A 172 0.52 15.94 15.28
CA LYS A 172 -0.95 15.93 15.27
C LYS A 172 -1.49 14.53 15.02
N TYR A 173 -1.08 13.84 13.96
CA TYR A 173 -1.62 12.53 13.67
C TYR A 173 -1.23 11.47 14.72
N LYS A 174 -0.03 11.56 15.30
CA LYS A 174 0.38 10.70 16.43
C LYS A 174 -0.56 10.82 17.61
N THR A 175 -1.00 12.04 17.89
CA THR A 175 -1.90 12.34 19.03
C THR A 175 -3.35 11.98 18.74
N GLU A 176 -3.85 12.28 17.54
CA GLU A 176 -5.29 12.26 17.25
C GLU A 176 -5.74 10.99 16.48
N ALA A 177 -4.92 10.45 15.59
CA ALA A 177 -5.33 9.41 14.64
C ALA A 177 -4.65 8.06 14.83
N LEU A 178 -3.34 8.04 15.12
CA LEU A 178 -2.53 6.82 15.22
C LEU A 178 -3.02 5.92 16.37
N GLY A 179 -3.13 4.63 16.08
CA GLY A 179 -3.43 3.58 17.05
C GLY A 179 -2.82 2.23 16.66
N VAL A 180 -2.83 1.32 17.60
CA VAL A 180 -2.49 -0.10 17.39
C VAL A 180 -3.73 -0.91 17.75
N GLY A 181 -4.08 -1.88 16.91
CA GLY A 181 -5.17 -2.80 17.19
C GLY A 181 -4.90 -3.63 18.44
N ASP A 182 -5.94 -3.89 19.20
CA ASP A 182 -5.90 -4.71 20.42
C ASP A 182 -6.68 -6.00 20.16
N VAL A 183 -6.09 -7.16 20.42
CA VAL A 183 -6.72 -8.47 20.18
C VAL A 183 -7.25 -9.01 21.49
N LYS A 184 -8.55 -9.24 21.54
CA LYS A 184 -9.28 -9.77 22.71
C LYS A 184 -10.38 -10.72 22.24
N LEU A 185 -10.86 -11.56 23.18
CA LEU A 185 -12.11 -12.26 22.97
C LEU A 185 -13.30 -11.29 23.14
N PRO A 186 -14.37 -11.41 22.33
CA PRO A 186 -15.53 -10.54 22.44
C PRO A 186 -16.11 -10.49 23.86
N SER A 187 -16.17 -11.61 24.55
CA SER A 187 -16.64 -11.72 25.96
C SER A 187 -15.80 -10.96 27.00
N GLU A 188 -14.49 -10.70 26.71
CA GLU A 188 -13.61 -9.99 27.65
C GLU A 188 -13.84 -8.47 27.68
N VAL A 189 -14.55 -7.92 26.72
CA VAL A 189 -14.73 -6.47 26.56
C VAL A 189 -16.01 -5.98 27.21
N GLU A 190 -17.07 -6.80 27.26
CA GLU A 190 -18.36 -6.44 27.90
C GLU A 190 -18.22 -6.13 29.40
N GLY A 191 -17.31 -6.80 30.11
CA GLY A 191 -17.06 -6.56 31.54
C GLY A 191 -16.47 -5.18 31.87
N LYS A 192 -15.95 -4.44 30.88
CA LYS A 192 -15.32 -3.12 31.08
C LYS A 192 -16.17 -1.93 30.61
N ALA A 193 -17.18 -2.17 29.79
CA ALA A 193 -18.09 -1.11 29.34
C ALA A 193 -19.06 -0.66 30.47
N GLY A 194 -19.31 -1.52 31.47
CA GLY A 194 -20.18 -1.22 32.60
C GLY A 194 -19.55 -0.37 33.74
N GLU A 195 -18.24 -0.18 33.74
CA GLU A 195 -17.55 0.51 34.85
C GLU A 195 -17.26 2.00 34.63
N LYS A 196 -17.46 2.54 33.42
CA LYS A 196 -17.17 3.95 33.12
C LYS A 196 -18.36 4.91 33.11
N ASP A 197 -19.62 4.42 33.22
CA ASP A 197 -20.82 5.28 33.20
C ASP A 197 -21.49 5.53 34.54
N ILE A 198 -20.85 5.22 35.70
CA ILE A 198 -21.44 5.44 37.04
C ILE A 198 -20.89 6.69 37.78
N LEU A 199 -20.29 7.63 37.06
CA LEU A 199 -19.82 8.88 37.68
C LEU A 199 -20.29 10.13 36.92
N SER A 200 -21.61 10.27 36.69
CA SER A 200 -22.26 11.60 36.60
C SER A 200 -23.79 11.43 36.55
N ASN A 201 -24.40 11.86 37.58
CA ASN A 201 -25.72 12.42 37.83
C ASN A 201 -26.55 11.64 38.84
N GLY A 202 -26.46 12.12 40.07
CA GLY A 202 -27.48 11.87 41.06
C GLY A 202 -28.69 12.76 40.79
N GLU A 203 -29.85 12.18 40.65
CA GLU A 203 -31.11 12.74 41.17
C GLU A 203 -32.14 11.65 41.38
N LYS A 204 -32.86 11.80 42.50
CA LYS A 204 -33.81 10.89 43.12
C LYS A 204 -35.08 10.68 42.29
N GLY A 205 -35.63 9.47 42.36
CA GLY A 205 -36.99 9.19 41.92
C GLY A 205 -37.47 7.77 42.31
N THR A 206 -38.23 7.73 43.34
CA THR A 206 -39.00 6.72 44.07
C THR A 206 -39.50 5.46 43.31
N SER A 207 -39.23 4.32 43.94
CA SER A 207 -40.06 3.10 44.18
C SER A 207 -41.34 2.89 43.39
N THR A 208 -41.46 1.70 42.75
CA THR A 208 -42.62 0.79 42.99
C THR A 208 -42.27 -0.65 42.54
N THR A 209 -42.39 -1.57 43.48
CA THR A 209 -42.38 -3.01 43.39
C THR A 209 -43.63 -3.53 42.70
N VAL A 210 -43.53 -4.48 41.75
CA VAL A 210 -44.51 -5.54 41.56
C VAL A 210 -43.89 -6.75 40.80
N GLY A 211 -43.98 -7.95 41.44
CA GLY A 211 -44.37 -9.19 40.80
C GLY A 211 -43.32 -10.00 40.05
N ALA A 212 -42.83 -11.04 40.73
CA ALA A 212 -42.13 -12.18 40.13
C ALA A 212 -43.03 -12.93 39.13
N MET A 213 -42.48 -13.24 37.94
CA MET A 213 -42.81 -14.43 37.16
C MET A 213 -41.51 -15.00 36.64
N GLU A 214 -41.21 -16.22 37.12
CA GLU A 214 -40.18 -17.09 36.57
C GLU A 214 -40.60 -17.49 35.17
N ASP A 215 -39.89 -17.04 34.14
CA ASP A 215 -39.91 -17.66 32.83
C ASP A 215 -38.51 -18.10 32.47
N GLN A 216 -38.37 -19.34 32.04
CA GLN A 216 -37.17 -20.00 31.57
C GLN A 216 -36.57 -19.20 30.41
N ALA A 217 -35.63 -18.31 30.69
CA ALA A 217 -34.85 -17.66 29.67
C ALA A 217 -33.70 -18.56 29.23
N GLY A 218 -33.89 -19.23 28.08
CA GLY A 218 -32.76 -19.77 27.33
C GLY A 218 -31.69 -18.68 27.17
N GLN A 219 -30.45 -19.01 27.53
CA GLN A 219 -29.28 -18.14 27.34
C GLN A 219 -29.24 -17.67 25.88
N LYS A 220 -29.75 -16.47 25.62
CA LYS A 220 -29.43 -15.73 24.40
C LYS A 220 -27.95 -15.31 24.53
N GLY A 221 -27.04 -16.16 24.02
CA GLY A 221 -25.64 -15.76 23.89
C GLY A 221 -25.57 -14.42 23.14
N THR A 222 -24.82 -13.48 23.68
CA THR A 222 -24.58 -12.18 23.05
C THR A 222 -24.00 -12.42 21.66
N GLN A 223 -24.62 -11.84 20.64
CA GLN A 223 -24.14 -11.97 19.25
C GLN A 223 -23.20 -10.80 18.93
N TYR A 224 -22.01 -11.11 18.46
CA TYR A 224 -20.98 -10.16 18.09
C TYR A 224 -20.87 -10.07 16.57
N PHE A 225 -20.84 -8.86 16.02
CA PHE A 225 -20.78 -8.64 14.58
C PHE A 225 -19.55 -7.82 14.20
N CYS A 226 -18.84 -8.27 13.16
CA CYS A 226 -17.73 -7.54 12.60
C CYS A 226 -18.19 -6.20 12.01
N PHE A 227 -17.59 -5.09 12.41
CA PHE A 227 -17.96 -3.75 11.96
C PHE A 227 -17.78 -3.55 10.44
N ARG A 228 -16.88 -4.34 9.78
CA ARG A 228 -16.64 -4.22 8.34
C ARG A 228 -17.58 -5.07 7.50
N CYS A 229 -17.70 -6.36 7.80
CA CYS A 229 -18.45 -7.30 6.97
C CYS A 229 -19.84 -7.64 7.51
N ASN A 230 -20.19 -7.15 8.69
CA ASN A 230 -21.44 -7.39 9.40
C ASN A 230 -21.79 -8.88 9.61
N GLN A 231 -20.79 -9.76 9.55
CA GLN A 231 -20.94 -11.18 9.83
C GLN A 231 -20.73 -11.45 11.32
N ASN A 232 -21.43 -12.48 11.81
CA ASN A 232 -21.34 -12.90 13.20
C ASN A 232 -19.94 -13.45 13.52
N MET A 233 -19.44 -13.15 14.73
CA MET A 233 -18.22 -13.69 15.32
C MET A 233 -18.58 -14.65 16.44
N LYS A 234 -17.87 -15.77 16.52
CA LYS A 234 -18.04 -16.72 17.62
C LYS A 234 -17.38 -16.17 18.88
N GLU A 235 -17.94 -16.46 20.01
CA GLU A 235 -17.45 -15.98 21.32
C GLU A 235 -15.97 -16.33 21.59
N GLY A 236 -15.50 -17.48 21.09
CA GLY A 236 -14.12 -17.94 21.22
C GLY A 236 -13.16 -17.45 20.12
N ASP A 237 -13.64 -16.68 19.13
CA ASP A 237 -12.80 -16.17 18.05
C ASP A 237 -12.11 -14.87 18.48
N PRO A 238 -10.82 -14.67 18.12
CA PRO A 238 -10.13 -13.41 18.38
C PRO A 238 -10.73 -12.27 17.56
N ALA A 239 -11.05 -11.18 18.24
CA ALA A 239 -11.50 -9.94 17.63
C ALA A 239 -10.43 -8.87 17.75
N VAL A 240 -10.32 -7.99 16.73
CA VAL A 240 -9.48 -6.81 16.77
C VAL A 240 -10.32 -5.61 17.16
N TYR A 241 -9.83 -4.84 18.12
CA TYR A 241 -10.42 -3.60 18.59
C TYR A 241 -9.51 -2.42 18.27
N ALA A 242 -10.10 -1.29 17.94
CA ALA A 242 -9.40 -0.04 17.73
C ALA A 242 -9.84 0.96 18.79
N GLU A 243 -8.98 1.29 19.74
CA GLU A 243 -9.31 2.19 20.86
C GLU A 243 -9.91 3.52 20.39
N ARG A 244 -9.37 4.07 19.28
CA ARG A 244 -9.87 5.35 18.73
C ARG A 244 -11.23 5.25 18.06
N ALA A 245 -11.65 4.03 17.70
CA ALA A 245 -12.98 3.80 17.14
C ALA A 245 -14.05 3.54 18.20
N GLY A 246 -13.62 3.30 19.45
CA GLY A 246 -14.46 2.82 20.55
C GLY A 246 -14.45 1.30 20.62
N TYR A 247 -14.60 0.76 21.83
CA TYR A 247 -14.62 -0.69 22.08
C TYR A 247 -15.99 -1.33 21.77
N ASP A 248 -16.96 -0.57 21.32
CA ASP A 248 -18.23 -1.04 20.75
C ASP A 248 -18.06 -1.62 19.33
N LYS A 249 -16.92 -1.37 18.69
CA LYS A 249 -16.59 -1.85 17.34
C LYS A 249 -15.48 -2.88 17.37
N LEU A 250 -15.73 -3.98 16.67
CA LEU A 250 -14.79 -5.10 16.57
C LEU A 250 -14.67 -5.59 15.12
N TRP A 251 -13.53 -6.15 14.79
CA TRP A 251 -13.21 -6.65 13.45
C TRP A 251 -12.68 -8.07 13.51
N HIS A 252 -13.03 -8.90 12.52
CA HIS A 252 -12.25 -10.12 12.29
C HIS A 252 -10.79 -9.77 11.99
N PRO A 253 -9.82 -10.63 12.33
CA PRO A 253 -8.41 -10.43 11.94
C PRO A 253 -8.23 -10.10 10.46
N ALA A 254 -8.89 -10.82 9.55
CA ALA A 254 -8.85 -10.59 8.10
C ALA A 254 -9.64 -9.35 7.64
N CYS A 255 -10.48 -8.76 8.49
CA CYS A 255 -11.27 -7.57 8.19
C CYS A 255 -10.62 -6.27 8.69
N PHE A 256 -9.53 -6.36 9.46
CA PHE A 256 -8.82 -5.18 9.95
C PHE A 256 -7.88 -4.63 8.88
N VAL A 257 -8.47 -3.91 7.92
CA VAL A 257 -7.83 -3.45 6.69
C VAL A 257 -8.01 -1.96 6.47
N CYS A 258 -7.13 -1.37 5.67
CA CYS A 258 -7.27 0.01 5.21
C CYS A 258 -8.51 0.16 4.31
N CYS A 259 -9.33 1.18 4.54
CA CYS A 259 -10.54 1.42 3.74
C CYS A 259 -10.26 1.83 2.28
N THR A 260 -9.06 2.30 1.98
CA THR A 260 -8.66 2.75 0.63
C THR A 260 -8.05 1.62 -0.19
N CYS A 261 -6.99 0.95 0.30
CA CYS A 261 -6.33 -0.12 -0.46
C CYS A 261 -6.86 -1.52 -0.16
N SER A 262 -7.72 -1.69 0.84
CA SER A 262 -8.26 -2.99 1.29
C SER A 262 -7.20 -4.01 1.71
N GLU A 263 -5.95 -3.58 1.93
CA GLU A 263 -4.88 -4.43 2.46
C GLU A 263 -4.93 -4.50 3.99
N LEU A 264 -4.48 -5.63 4.54
CA LEU A 264 -4.35 -5.79 5.99
C LEU A 264 -3.49 -4.65 6.56
N LEU A 265 -3.93 -4.08 7.67
CA LEU A 265 -3.15 -3.08 8.40
C LEU A 265 -1.94 -3.76 9.03
N VAL A 266 -0.76 -3.42 8.51
CA VAL A 266 0.49 -4.06 8.89
C VAL A 266 0.73 -3.90 10.39
N ASP A 267 1.05 -5.00 11.07
CA ASP A 267 1.26 -5.06 12.52
C ASP A 267 0.11 -4.43 13.33
N MET A 268 -1.10 -4.42 12.76
CA MET A 268 -2.32 -3.79 13.30
C MET A 268 -2.18 -2.28 13.53
N ILE A 269 -1.23 -1.61 12.89
CA ILE A 269 -1.04 -0.15 12.97
C ILE A 269 -2.09 0.52 12.11
N TYR A 270 -2.94 1.33 12.72
CA TYR A 270 -4.03 2.01 12.04
C TYR A 270 -4.04 3.52 12.31
N PHE A 271 -4.71 4.24 11.42
CA PHE A 271 -5.07 5.64 11.59
C PHE A 271 -6.59 5.76 11.48
N TRP A 272 -7.21 6.40 12.47
CA TRP A 272 -8.66 6.55 12.54
C TRP A 272 -9.08 7.94 12.11
N LYS A 273 -9.99 8.01 11.12
CA LYS A 273 -10.55 9.28 10.64
C LYS A 273 -11.95 9.05 10.10
N ASN A 274 -12.91 9.90 10.53
CA ASN A 274 -14.29 9.91 10.03
C ASN A 274 -14.96 8.52 9.99
N GLY A 275 -14.81 7.75 11.07
CA GLY A 275 -15.44 6.43 11.16
C GLY A 275 -14.76 5.33 10.34
N LYS A 276 -13.53 5.53 9.82
CA LYS A 276 -12.84 4.59 8.94
C LYS A 276 -11.40 4.33 9.39
N LEU A 277 -10.94 3.12 9.09
CA LEU A 277 -9.55 2.69 9.30
C LEU A 277 -8.71 2.98 8.04
N TYR A 278 -7.57 3.61 8.22
CA TYR A 278 -6.59 3.89 7.17
C TYR A 278 -5.23 3.30 7.54
N CYS A 279 -4.43 2.90 6.56
CA CYS A 279 -2.99 2.79 6.75
C CYS A 279 -2.35 4.18 6.79
N GLY A 280 -1.12 4.30 7.27
CA GLY A 280 -0.44 5.59 7.40
C GLY A 280 -0.38 6.37 6.10
N ARG A 281 0.03 5.72 4.99
CA ARG A 281 0.07 6.35 3.67
C ARG A 281 -1.27 6.97 3.29
N HIS A 282 -2.34 6.19 3.28
CA HIS A 282 -3.65 6.68 2.84
C HIS A 282 -4.29 7.67 3.80
N TYR A 283 -3.95 7.61 5.09
CA TYR A 283 -4.30 8.67 6.03
C TYR A 283 -3.61 9.98 5.65
N CYS A 284 -2.29 9.94 5.42
CA CYS A 284 -1.53 11.12 5.01
C CYS A 284 -2.03 11.69 3.68
N ASP A 285 -2.32 10.84 2.69
CA ASP A 285 -2.91 11.25 1.39
C ASP A 285 -4.30 11.89 1.53
N SER A 286 -5.05 11.55 2.59
CA SER A 286 -6.34 12.17 2.90
C SER A 286 -6.23 13.55 3.56
N GLU A 287 -5.04 13.91 4.05
CA GLU A 287 -4.76 15.15 4.78
C GLU A 287 -3.93 16.15 3.95
N LYS A 288 -3.03 15.65 3.09
CA LYS A 288 -2.09 16.43 2.32
C LYS A 288 -1.95 15.87 0.89
N PRO A 289 -1.76 16.74 -0.12
CA PRO A 289 -1.41 16.28 -1.46
C PRO A 289 -0.05 15.59 -1.46
N ARG A 290 0.09 14.55 -2.29
CA ARG A 290 1.35 13.83 -2.48
C ARG A 290 1.92 14.13 -3.85
N CYS A 291 3.21 14.36 -3.93
CA CYS A 291 3.93 14.56 -5.18
C CYS A 291 4.09 13.23 -5.93
N ALA A 292 3.54 13.14 -7.13
CA ALA A 292 3.69 11.94 -7.98
C ALA A 292 5.13 11.71 -8.47
N GLY A 293 5.99 12.73 -8.40
CA GLY A 293 7.40 12.64 -8.79
C GLY A 293 8.29 11.99 -7.75
N CYS A 294 8.23 12.45 -6.50
CA CYS A 294 9.12 12.00 -5.41
C CYS A 294 8.39 11.15 -4.34
N ASP A 295 7.09 10.97 -4.44
CA ASP A 295 6.27 10.22 -3.48
C ASP A 295 6.18 10.86 -2.08
N GLU A 296 6.62 12.10 -1.91
CA GLU A 296 6.56 12.84 -0.64
C GLU A 296 5.30 13.69 -0.53
N LEU A 297 4.86 13.99 0.69
CA LEU A 297 3.76 14.91 0.95
C LEU A 297 4.17 16.34 0.62
N ILE A 298 3.24 17.12 0.08
CA ILE A 298 3.46 18.52 -0.28
C ILE A 298 2.98 19.40 0.89
N PHE A 299 3.90 20.14 1.50
CA PHE A 299 3.61 21.09 2.58
C PHE A 299 3.54 22.53 2.09
N ASN A 300 4.01 22.80 0.87
CA ASN A 300 3.90 24.11 0.25
C ASN A 300 2.47 24.32 -0.32
N ASN A 301 1.98 25.57 -0.30
CA ASN A 301 0.71 25.94 -0.92
C ASN A 301 0.82 26.03 -2.45
N GLU A 302 2.03 26.21 -2.99
CA GLU A 302 2.29 26.27 -4.41
C GLU A 302 2.83 24.94 -4.93
N TYR A 303 2.07 24.30 -5.80
CA TYR A 303 2.45 23.04 -6.46
C TYR A 303 1.74 22.93 -7.82
N THR A 304 2.28 22.09 -8.70
CA THR A 304 1.69 21.82 -10.01
C THR A 304 0.62 20.76 -9.90
N GLN A 305 -0.51 20.99 -10.57
CA GLN A 305 -1.55 19.96 -10.81
C GLN A 305 -1.59 19.64 -12.30
N ALA A 306 -1.32 18.40 -12.64
CA ALA A 306 -1.35 17.92 -14.02
C ALA A 306 -1.82 16.47 -14.04
N GLU A 307 -2.68 16.12 -15.01
CA GLU A 307 -3.21 14.76 -15.21
C GLU A 307 -3.85 14.14 -13.94
N GLY A 308 -4.56 14.97 -13.17
CA GLY A 308 -5.20 14.53 -11.92
C GLY A 308 -4.24 14.23 -10.77
N GLN A 309 -2.96 14.54 -10.93
CA GLN A 309 -1.90 14.33 -9.94
C GLN A 309 -1.29 15.65 -9.46
N ASN A 310 -0.68 15.62 -8.27
CA ASN A 310 0.01 16.78 -7.70
C ASN A 310 1.52 16.58 -7.78
N TRP A 311 2.27 17.69 -7.97
CA TRP A 311 3.71 17.68 -8.15
C TRP A 311 4.32 18.87 -7.44
N HIS A 312 5.44 18.70 -6.73
CA HIS A 312 6.26 19.86 -6.36
C HIS A 312 6.64 20.61 -7.64
N LEU A 313 6.78 21.92 -7.59
CA LEU A 313 7.07 22.77 -8.76
C LEU A 313 8.27 22.27 -9.58
N LYS A 314 9.31 21.78 -8.91
CA LYS A 314 10.53 21.26 -9.54
C LYS A 314 10.45 19.78 -9.96
N HIS A 315 9.38 19.05 -9.60
CA HIS A 315 9.28 17.61 -9.81
C HIS A 315 8.35 17.22 -10.95
N PHE A 316 7.69 18.18 -11.59
CA PHE A 316 6.96 17.93 -12.83
C PHE A 316 7.95 17.84 -14.00
N CYS A 317 8.59 16.67 -14.09
CA CYS A 317 9.68 16.38 -15.00
C CYS A 317 9.42 15.12 -15.82
N CYS A 318 10.02 15.03 -16.99
CA CYS A 318 10.03 13.82 -17.80
C CYS A 318 10.53 12.62 -16.98
N PHE A 319 9.81 11.50 -17.05
CA PHE A 319 10.18 10.30 -16.29
C PHE A 319 11.48 9.65 -16.80
N ASP A 320 11.79 9.82 -18.09
CA ASP A 320 12.98 9.22 -18.71
C ASP A 320 14.25 10.04 -18.51
N CYS A 321 14.19 11.37 -18.74
CA CYS A 321 15.38 12.23 -18.75
C CYS A 321 15.39 13.32 -17.69
N ASP A 322 14.38 13.40 -16.83
CA ASP A 322 14.24 14.38 -15.74
C ASP A 322 14.24 15.87 -16.19
N CYS A 323 14.04 16.18 -17.49
CA CYS A 323 13.83 17.56 -17.92
C CYS A 323 12.50 18.10 -17.37
N VAL A 324 12.47 19.36 -16.97
CA VAL A 324 11.26 20.05 -16.51
C VAL A 324 10.24 20.14 -17.64
N LEU A 325 8.97 19.86 -17.35
CA LEU A 325 7.89 19.83 -18.33
C LEU A 325 6.96 21.05 -18.26
N ALA A 326 7.22 21.98 -17.35
CA ALA A 326 6.41 23.19 -17.22
C ALA A 326 6.48 24.03 -18.51
N GLY A 327 5.34 24.14 -19.22
CA GLY A 327 5.26 24.84 -20.51
C GLY A 327 5.71 24.04 -21.74
N GLU A 328 6.12 22.79 -21.57
CA GLU A 328 6.58 21.90 -22.65
C GLU A 328 5.49 20.90 -23.07
N ILE A 329 5.60 20.40 -24.31
CA ILE A 329 4.75 19.33 -24.81
C ILE A 329 5.24 18.00 -24.23
N TYR A 330 4.32 17.26 -23.60
CA TYR A 330 4.58 15.94 -23.05
C TYR A 330 3.48 14.93 -23.41
N VAL A 331 3.77 13.65 -23.27
CA VAL A 331 2.84 12.55 -23.50
C VAL A 331 2.78 11.70 -22.23
N MET A 332 1.57 11.31 -21.80
CA MET A 332 1.40 10.37 -20.70
C MET A 332 1.57 8.93 -21.17
N VAL A 333 2.52 8.22 -20.59
CA VAL A 333 2.77 6.79 -20.83
C VAL A 333 2.71 6.06 -19.50
N ASN A 334 1.73 5.17 -19.33
CA ASN A 334 1.52 4.43 -18.08
C ASN A 334 1.50 5.37 -16.85
N GLU A 335 0.68 6.41 -16.92
CA GLU A 335 0.51 7.44 -15.86
C GLU A 335 1.78 8.25 -15.54
N LYS A 336 2.77 8.25 -16.43
CA LYS A 336 4.03 9.00 -16.28
C LYS A 336 4.18 10.01 -17.40
N PRO A 337 4.55 11.27 -17.09
CA PRO A 337 4.79 12.27 -18.10
C PRO A 337 6.15 12.06 -18.77
N ILE A 338 6.15 11.99 -20.08
CA ILE A 338 7.35 11.80 -20.92
C ILE A 338 7.46 12.98 -21.89
N CYS A 339 8.62 13.64 -21.98
CA CYS A 339 8.84 14.72 -22.96
C CYS A 339 8.79 14.15 -24.38
N LYS A 340 8.42 15.01 -25.35
CA LYS A 340 8.29 14.61 -26.75
C LYS A 340 9.53 13.90 -27.31
N PRO A 341 10.78 14.40 -27.07
CA PRO A 341 11.98 13.71 -27.53
C PRO A 341 12.16 12.29 -26.99
N CYS A 342 11.92 12.10 -25.68
CA CYS A 342 11.99 10.77 -25.07
C CYS A 342 10.87 9.85 -25.55
N TYR A 343 9.66 10.39 -25.74
CA TYR A 343 8.55 9.62 -26.31
C TYR A 343 8.90 9.10 -27.71
N VAL A 344 9.36 9.97 -28.60
CA VAL A 344 9.73 9.56 -29.97
C VAL A 344 10.83 8.51 -29.97
N LYS A 345 11.81 8.65 -29.08
CA LYS A 345 12.95 7.72 -28.98
C LYS A 345 12.58 6.36 -28.41
N ASN A 346 11.78 6.32 -27.33
CA ASN A 346 11.63 5.12 -26.49
C ASN A 346 10.22 4.51 -26.54
N HIS A 347 9.19 5.29 -26.88
CA HIS A 347 7.79 4.90 -26.71
C HIS A 347 6.94 5.07 -27.97
N ALA A 348 7.42 5.80 -28.97
CA ALA A 348 6.64 6.04 -30.19
C ALA A 348 6.40 4.74 -30.95
N VAL A 349 5.18 4.60 -31.46
CA VAL A 349 4.84 3.50 -32.36
C VAL A 349 5.51 3.70 -33.72
N VAL A 350 5.90 2.62 -34.35
CA VAL A 350 6.58 2.64 -35.65
C VAL A 350 5.55 2.51 -36.78
N CYS A 351 5.69 3.34 -37.79
CA CYS A 351 4.90 3.29 -39.01
C CYS A 351 5.24 2.04 -39.83
N GLN A 352 4.26 1.24 -40.19
CA GLN A 352 4.45 0.05 -41.04
C GLN A 352 4.79 0.40 -42.50
N GLY A 353 4.50 1.65 -42.93
CA GLY A 353 4.81 2.08 -44.30
C GLY A 353 6.22 2.57 -44.47
N CYS A 354 6.72 3.44 -43.58
CA CYS A 354 8.06 4.04 -43.70
C CYS A 354 9.06 3.58 -42.66
N HIS A 355 8.63 2.75 -41.68
CA HIS A 355 9.42 2.24 -40.56
C HIS A 355 10.02 3.31 -39.63
N ASN A 356 9.54 4.54 -39.72
CA ASN A 356 9.91 5.62 -38.82
C ASN A 356 8.96 5.72 -37.64
N ALA A 357 9.43 6.27 -36.52
CA ALA A 357 8.60 6.59 -35.37
C ALA A 357 7.51 7.59 -35.75
N ILE A 358 6.29 7.38 -35.25
CA ILE A 358 5.16 8.31 -35.46
C ILE A 358 5.15 9.34 -34.33
N ASP A 359 5.31 10.60 -34.70
CA ASP A 359 5.21 11.72 -33.75
C ASP A 359 3.82 11.74 -33.08
N PRO A 360 3.74 11.99 -31.76
CA PRO A 360 2.46 11.97 -31.04
C PRO A 360 1.44 13.01 -31.51
N GLU A 361 1.91 14.10 -32.15
CA GLU A 361 1.05 15.15 -32.70
C GLU A 361 0.58 14.87 -34.12
N VAL A 362 1.13 13.86 -34.80
CA VAL A 362 0.76 13.51 -36.18
C VAL A 362 -0.38 12.50 -36.20
N GLN A 363 -1.35 12.73 -37.07
CA GLN A 363 -2.44 11.79 -37.27
C GLN A 363 -1.93 10.44 -37.75
N ARG A 364 -2.49 9.37 -37.21
CA ARG A 364 -2.14 7.99 -37.55
C ARG A 364 -3.39 7.14 -37.76
N VAL A 365 -3.23 6.11 -38.59
CA VAL A 365 -4.19 5.00 -38.71
C VAL A 365 -3.65 3.84 -37.88
N SER A 366 -4.49 3.28 -37.01
CA SER A 366 -4.12 2.14 -36.18
C SER A 366 -5.09 0.99 -36.38
N TYR A 367 -4.53 -0.23 -36.50
CA TYR A 367 -5.32 -1.45 -36.51
C TYR A 367 -4.57 -2.54 -35.71
N ASN A 368 -5.18 -3.04 -34.66
CA ASN A 368 -4.51 -3.90 -33.67
C ASN A 368 -3.20 -3.24 -33.18
N ASN A 369 -2.07 -3.94 -33.36
CA ASN A 369 -0.73 -3.46 -32.96
C ASN A 369 0.02 -2.75 -34.10
N PHE A 370 -0.61 -2.57 -35.27
CA PHE A 370 0.01 -1.95 -36.44
C PHE A 370 -0.44 -0.49 -36.58
N ASN A 371 0.51 0.37 -36.96
CA ASN A 371 0.28 1.81 -37.09
C ASN A 371 0.88 2.34 -38.38
N TRP A 372 0.23 3.33 -38.97
CA TRP A 372 0.70 4.04 -40.17
C TRP A 372 0.53 5.54 -39.98
N HIS A 373 1.44 6.35 -40.51
CA HIS A 373 1.16 7.76 -40.67
C HIS A 373 -0.11 7.92 -41.55
N ALA A 374 -1.03 8.79 -41.17
CA ALA A 374 -2.20 9.08 -41.99
C ALA A 374 -1.83 10.03 -43.16
N THR A 375 -0.86 9.63 -43.98
CA THR A 375 -0.37 10.37 -45.13
C THR A 375 -0.47 9.55 -46.41
N THR A 376 -0.51 10.23 -47.56
CA THR A 376 -0.60 9.59 -48.89
C THR A 376 0.62 8.74 -49.23
N GLU A 377 1.71 8.86 -48.49
CA GLU A 377 2.98 8.18 -48.70
C GLU A 377 3.13 6.90 -47.85
N CYS A 378 2.43 6.85 -46.70
CA CYS A 378 2.59 5.76 -45.74
C CYS A 378 1.41 4.80 -45.68
N PHE A 379 0.17 5.32 -45.89
CA PHE A 379 -1.02 4.47 -45.80
C PHE A 379 -1.49 4.03 -47.20
N LEU A 380 -0.74 3.12 -47.78
CA LEU A 380 -0.89 2.64 -49.15
C LEU A 380 -1.29 1.14 -49.17
N CYS A 381 -2.03 0.76 -50.22
CA CYS A 381 -2.26 -0.66 -50.51
C CYS A 381 -0.96 -1.39 -50.75
N SER A 382 -0.67 -2.44 -50.02
CA SER A 382 0.57 -3.22 -50.13
C SER A 382 0.79 -3.90 -51.51
N CYS A 383 -0.27 -4.02 -52.31
CA CYS A 383 -0.20 -4.62 -53.65
C CYS A 383 -0.10 -3.57 -54.76
N CYS A 384 -0.94 -2.52 -54.76
CA CYS A 384 -1.04 -1.60 -55.89
C CYS A 384 -0.64 -0.18 -55.57
N SER A 385 -0.16 0.07 -54.33
CA SER A 385 0.31 1.38 -53.83
C SER A 385 -0.77 2.51 -53.92
N LYS A 386 -2.05 2.13 -54.03
CA LYS A 386 -3.16 3.10 -53.98
C LYS A 386 -3.27 3.64 -52.55
N CYS A 387 -3.41 4.97 -52.40
CA CYS A 387 -3.69 5.60 -51.12
C CYS A 387 -5.04 5.13 -50.51
N LEU A 388 -4.98 4.76 -49.23
CA LEU A 388 -6.15 4.21 -48.50
C LEU A 388 -6.78 5.20 -47.52
N ILE A 389 -6.32 6.45 -47.48
CA ILE A 389 -6.89 7.49 -46.61
C ILE A 389 -8.36 7.72 -47.05
N GLY A 390 -9.29 7.63 -46.07
CA GLY A 390 -10.72 7.76 -46.32
C GLY A 390 -11.36 6.62 -47.10
N GLN A 391 -10.63 5.53 -47.38
CA GLN A 391 -11.11 4.37 -48.11
C GLN A 391 -11.33 3.18 -47.17
N LYS A 392 -12.22 2.26 -47.57
CA LYS A 392 -12.29 0.93 -46.90
C LYS A 392 -11.04 0.14 -47.23
N PHE A 393 -10.45 -0.51 -46.23
CA PHE A 393 -9.26 -1.30 -46.38
C PHE A 393 -9.40 -2.66 -45.64
N MET A 394 -8.58 -3.63 -46.04
CA MET A 394 -8.51 -4.95 -45.41
C MET A 394 -7.11 -5.13 -44.81
N PRO A 395 -6.97 -5.18 -43.50
CA PRO A 395 -5.69 -5.46 -42.88
C PRO A 395 -5.43 -6.97 -42.74
N VAL A 396 -4.20 -7.37 -42.97
CA VAL A 396 -3.71 -8.75 -42.81
C VAL A 396 -2.25 -8.69 -42.38
N GLU A 397 -1.92 -9.15 -41.17
CA GLU A 397 -0.55 -9.30 -40.65
C GLU A 397 0.38 -8.09 -40.88
N GLY A 398 -0.13 -6.88 -40.66
CA GLY A 398 0.64 -5.63 -40.83
C GLY A 398 0.61 -5.07 -42.24
N MET A 399 0.05 -5.79 -43.23
CA MET A 399 -0.26 -5.29 -44.58
C MET A 399 -1.67 -4.75 -44.70
N VAL A 400 -1.89 -3.83 -45.60
CA VAL A 400 -3.21 -3.24 -45.88
C VAL A 400 -3.53 -3.31 -47.35
N PHE A 401 -4.75 -3.71 -47.71
CA PHE A 401 -5.20 -3.92 -49.09
C PHE A 401 -6.46 -3.10 -49.40
N CYS A 402 -6.54 -2.58 -50.64
CA CYS A 402 -7.71 -1.84 -51.10
C CYS A 402 -8.88 -2.72 -51.51
N SER A 403 -8.61 -3.99 -51.89
CA SER A 403 -9.62 -4.94 -52.35
C SER A 403 -9.20 -6.40 -52.12
N VAL A 404 -10.14 -7.34 -52.28
CA VAL A 404 -9.92 -8.78 -52.19
C VAL A 404 -8.96 -9.29 -53.26
N GLU A 405 -9.04 -8.68 -54.47
CA GLU A 405 -8.15 -9.01 -55.58
C GLU A 405 -6.70 -8.66 -55.25
N CYS A 406 -6.44 -7.48 -54.71
CA CYS A 406 -5.11 -7.08 -54.27
C CYS A 406 -4.57 -7.98 -53.16
N LYS A 407 -5.44 -8.37 -52.20
CA LYS A 407 -5.04 -9.35 -51.18
C LYS A 407 -4.66 -10.68 -51.78
N LYS A 408 -5.51 -11.26 -52.64
CA LYS A 408 -5.25 -12.55 -53.28
C LYS A 408 -3.93 -12.54 -54.08
N LYS A 409 -3.68 -11.45 -54.82
CA LYS A 409 -2.47 -11.30 -55.65
C LYS A 409 -1.17 -11.28 -54.88
N MET A 410 -1.18 -10.86 -53.63
CA MET A 410 0.02 -10.79 -52.78
C MET A 410 0.18 -11.99 -51.85
N MET A 411 -0.89 -12.76 -51.60
CA MET A 411 -0.88 -13.89 -50.68
C MET A 411 -0.95 -15.27 -51.41
N SER A 412 -1.03 -15.25 -52.76
CA SER A 412 -0.84 -16.42 -53.61
C SER A 412 0.65 -16.57 -53.96
#